data_00555b00bb457587f880ac4872f2f35b
#
_entry.id   00555b00bb457587f880ac4872f2f35b
#
_cell.length_a   1.000
_cell.length_b   1.000
_cell.length_c   1.000
_cell.angle_alpha   90.00
_cell.angle_beta   90.00
_cell.angle_gamma   90.00
#
_symmetry.space_group_name_H-M   'P 1'
#
loop_
_entity.id
_entity.type
_entity.pdbx_description
1 polymer ?
#
loop_
_entity_poly.entity_id
_entity_poly.type
_entity_poly.pdbx_seq_one_letter_code
_entity_poly.pdbx_strand_id
1 'polypeptide(L)'
;MTLVREGKYKEALEIILEKNPLPFITGTICYHTCMDSCTRNFYESPVEIRRNKLIAAEKGYDAVMAELMPPEGCGKKAAIIGAGPAGLSAAYFLARGGVDVTVFEKNDVAGGIVRSFLCDKKGQITADAIGKDISLIEKMGVRIETGRDISRADELAGFDYVLAACGVKGLMGGAKPADIPGLIVIGDGHYGKTTSVVECIADGKRAAEAILNMPVSVDTELAADEEAVYSQRGQLIMAPEAGCDRRCLQCDAVCEVCTEVCPNRANMAVPVPGLLHRQIIHLDALCNECGNCRSFCPWQGAPYKDKLTVFRTGADMDDSTNPGILLVQPETGRFRVRMDGMMTEYTVGGSEPSLLEEPVRKLIDTLFKDYSYVLW
;
A
#
# COMPACT_ATOMS: atom_id res chain seq x y z
N MET A 1 -1.94 -6.76 -10.56
CA MET A 1 -2.89 -7.65 -11.28
C MET A 1 -2.78 -7.46 -12.79
N THR A 2 -2.91 -6.24 -13.31
CA THR A 2 -2.86 -5.94 -14.76
C THR A 2 -1.62 -6.51 -15.44
N LEU A 3 -0.42 -6.26 -14.92
CA LEU A 3 0.83 -6.77 -15.48
C LEU A 3 0.91 -8.31 -15.49
N VAL A 4 0.41 -8.97 -14.45
CA VAL A 4 0.35 -10.46 -14.43
C VAL A 4 -0.60 -10.98 -15.50
N ARG A 5 -1.75 -10.34 -15.69
CA ARG A 5 -2.72 -10.65 -16.74
C ARG A 5 -2.12 -10.47 -18.15
N GLU A 6 -1.26 -9.49 -18.33
CA GLU A 6 -0.56 -9.20 -19.59
C GLU A 6 0.70 -10.05 -19.81
N GLY A 7 1.08 -10.89 -18.82
CA GLY A 7 2.29 -11.69 -18.90
C GLY A 7 3.58 -10.93 -18.62
N LYS A 8 3.49 -9.68 -18.16
CA LYS A 8 4.62 -8.80 -17.80
C LYS A 8 5.09 -9.10 -16.38
N TYR A 9 5.62 -10.31 -16.18
CA TYR A 9 5.93 -10.82 -14.83
C TYR A 9 7.14 -10.14 -14.19
N LYS A 10 8.12 -9.70 -14.99
CA LYS A 10 9.29 -8.94 -14.52
C LYS A 10 8.83 -7.62 -13.91
N GLU A 11 8.09 -6.83 -14.67
CA GLU A 11 7.57 -5.53 -14.24
C GLU A 11 6.63 -5.67 -13.04
N ALA A 12 5.83 -6.74 -13.02
CA ALA A 12 4.99 -7.04 -11.86
C ALA A 12 5.80 -7.33 -10.60
N LEU A 13 6.89 -8.09 -10.73
CA LEU A 13 7.78 -8.38 -9.60
C LEU A 13 8.55 -7.14 -9.15
N GLU A 14 9.02 -6.30 -10.06
CA GLU A 14 9.69 -5.03 -9.73
C GLU A 14 8.78 -4.14 -8.88
N ILE A 15 7.50 -3.98 -9.25
CA ILE A 15 6.52 -3.23 -8.44
C ILE A 15 6.31 -3.88 -7.06
N ILE A 16 6.26 -5.21 -6.98
CA ILE A 16 6.15 -5.90 -5.69
C ILE A 16 7.35 -5.59 -4.81
N LEU A 17 8.56 -5.62 -5.37
CA LEU A 17 9.82 -5.36 -4.66
C LEU A 17 9.95 -3.92 -4.15
N GLU A 18 9.20 -2.97 -4.68
CA GLU A 18 9.12 -1.61 -4.13
C GLU A 18 8.63 -1.58 -2.67
N LYS A 19 7.76 -2.51 -2.30
CA LYS A 19 7.13 -2.55 -0.98
C LYS A 19 7.39 -3.83 -0.21
N ASN A 20 7.81 -4.90 -0.89
CA ASN A 20 7.88 -6.24 -0.32
C ASN A 20 9.08 -7.03 -0.88
N PRO A 21 10.21 -7.08 -0.16
CA PRO A 21 11.42 -7.77 -0.61
C PRO A 21 11.37 -9.30 -0.43
N LEU A 22 10.28 -9.85 0.12
CA LEU A 22 10.09 -11.28 0.36
C LEU A 22 8.87 -11.82 -0.42
N PRO A 23 8.86 -11.71 -1.77
CA PRO A 23 7.69 -12.05 -2.57
C PRO A 23 7.33 -13.53 -2.56
N PHE A 24 8.30 -14.45 -2.49
CA PHE A 24 8.05 -15.89 -2.40
C PHE A 24 7.46 -16.27 -1.04
N ILE A 25 8.06 -15.77 0.05
CA ILE A 25 7.57 -16.01 1.42
C ILE A 25 6.13 -15.48 1.53
N THR A 26 5.89 -14.22 1.22
CA THR A 26 4.56 -13.62 1.37
C THR A 26 3.56 -14.13 0.34
N GLY A 27 4.00 -14.52 -0.84
CA GLY A 27 3.17 -15.18 -1.86
C GLY A 27 2.67 -16.54 -1.44
N THR A 28 3.38 -17.19 -0.50
CA THR A 28 3.04 -18.53 -0.01
C THR A 28 2.27 -18.50 1.32
N ILE A 29 2.71 -17.69 2.30
CA ILE A 29 2.23 -17.82 3.69
C ILE A 29 1.53 -16.59 4.27
N CYS A 30 1.34 -15.48 3.54
CA CYS A 30 0.61 -14.35 4.10
C CYS A 30 -0.86 -14.70 4.38
N TYR A 31 -1.46 -14.04 5.37
CA TYR A 31 -2.87 -14.26 5.77
C TYR A 31 -3.89 -13.77 4.73
N HIS A 32 -3.45 -13.15 3.63
CA HIS A 32 -4.24 -12.67 2.48
C HIS A 32 -5.49 -11.82 2.85
N THR A 33 -5.41 -11.00 3.88
CA THR A 33 -6.52 -10.10 4.30
C THR A 33 -7.03 -9.19 3.18
N CYS A 34 -6.18 -8.90 2.18
CA CYS A 34 -6.61 -8.21 0.96
C CYS A 34 -7.64 -8.98 0.13
N MET A 35 -7.65 -10.31 0.22
CA MET A 35 -8.69 -11.15 -0.42
C MET A 35 -9.99 -11.10 0.37
N ASP A 36 -9.92 -11.03 1.71
CA ASP A 36 -11.10 -10.89 2.57
C ASP A 36 -11.80 -9.54 2.35
N SER A 37 -11.02 -8.50 2.01
CA SER A 37 -11.51 -7.16 1.69
C SER A 37 -11.77 -6.93 0.19
N CYS A 38 -11.65 -7.97 -0.65
CA CYS A 38 -11.88 -7.84 -2.08
C CYS A 38 -13.33 -7.50 -2.40
N THR A 39 -13.57 -6.46 -3.22
CA THR A 39 -14.92 -6.02 -3.60
C THR A 39 -15.71 -7.10 -4.36
N ARG A 40 -15.04 -8.05 -5.00
CA ARG A 40 -15.71 -9.21 -5.61
C ARG A 40 -16.46 -10.07 -4.60
N ASN A 41 -16.09 -10.06 -3.32
CA ASN A 41 -16.82 -10.78 -2.26
C ASN A 41 -18.28 -10.33 -2.10
N PHE A 42 -18.68 -9.18 -2.66
CA PHE A 42 -20.07 -8.74 -2.59
C PHE A 42 -21.01 -9.60 -3.43
N TYR A 43 -20.51 -10.34 -4.41
CA TYR A 43 -21.34 -11.12 -5.34
C TYR A 43 -20.68 -12.40 -5.88
N GLU A 44 -19.38 -12.63 -5.62
CA GLU A 44 -18.66 -13.86 -6.02
C GLU A 44 -17.42 -14.09 -5.13
N SER A 45 -16.56 -15.03 -5.48
CA SER A 45 -15.29 -15.26 -4.76
C SER A 45 -14.27 -14.15 -5.02
N PRO A 46 -13.35 -13.89 -4.07
CA PRO A 46 -12.32 -12.86 -4.24
C PRO A 46 -11.35 -13.18 -5.38
N VAL A 47 -10.63 -12.15 -5.81
CA VAL A 47 -9.49 -12.30 -6.71
C VAL A 47 -8.33 -12.99 -5.98
N GLU A 48 -7.67 -13.94 -6.62
CA GLU A 48 -6.54 -14.69 -6.10
C GLU A 48 -5.24 -13.85 -5.99
N ILE A 49 -5.30 -12.75 -5.20
CA ILE A 49 -4.24 -11.73 -5.11
C ILE A 49 -2.92 -12.37 -4.65
N ARG A 50 -2.95 -13.19 -3.58
CA ARG A 50 -1.76 -13.85 -3.05
C ARG A 50 -1.12 -14.77 -4.08
N ARG A 51 -1.93 -15.59 -4.76
CA ARG A 51 -1.44 -16.53 -5.79
C ARG A 51 -0.85 -15.78 -6.99
N ASN A 52 -1.49 -14.73 -7.44
CA ASN A 52 -0.98 -13.90 -8.55
C ASN A 52 0.33 -13.20 -8.20
N LYS A 53 0.51 -12.76 -6.95
CA LYS A 53 1.79 -12.23 -6.47
C LYS A 53 2.90 -13.29 -6.53
N LEU A 54 2.60 -14.52 -6.11
CA LEU A 54 3.57 -15.63 -6.19
C LEU A 54 3.93 -15.96 -7.65
N ILE A 55 2.94 -15.98 -8.55
CA ILE A 55 3.18 -16.20 -10.00
C ILE A 55 4.09 -15.12 -10.59
N ALA A 56 3.89 -13.85 -10.21
CA ALA A 56 4.79 -12.78 -10.62
C ALA A 56 6.22 -13.04 -10.15
N ALA A 57 6.40 -13.48 -8.89
CA ALA A 57 7.69 -13.84 -8.35
C ALA A 57 8.30 -15.05 -9.09
N GLU A 58 7.55 -16.16 -9.24
CA GLU A 58 8.04 -17.40 -9.88
C GLU A 58 8.48 -17.16 -11.33
N LYS A 59 7.71 -16.37 -12.10
CA LYS A 59 7.96 -16.16 -13.54
C LYS A 59 8.84 -14.95 -13.85
N GLY A 60 8.88 -13.95 -12.96
CA GLY A 60 9.70 -12.74 -13.13
C GLY A 60 11.09 -12.85 -12.53
N TYR A 61 11.34 -13.85 -11.66
CA TYR A 61 12.56 -13.95 -10.85
C TYR A 61 13.84 -13.88 -11.66
N ASP A 62 14.01 -14.74 -12.65
CA ASP A 62 15.26 -14.84 -13.42
C ASP A 62 15.57 -13.53 -14.16
N ALA A 63 14.54 -12.90 -14.74
CA ALA A 63 14.68 -11.63 -15.44
C ALA A 63 15.07 -10.48 -14.48
N VAL A 64 14.43 -10.42 -13.31
CA VAL A 64 14.78 -9.44 -12.29
C VAL A 64 16.19 -9.67 -11.78
N MET A 65 16.57 -10.92 -11.47
CA MET A 65 17.91 -11.26 -10.99
C MET A 65 19.01 -10.94 -11.99
N ALA A 66 18.73 -11.02 -13.29
CA ALA A 66 19.69 -10.67 -14.32
C ALA A 66 20.00 -9.15 -14.35
N GLU A 67 19.03 -8.32 -14.07
CA GLU A 67 19.13 -6.86 -14.17
C GLU A 67 19.32 -6.15 -12.82
N LEU A 68 18.98 -6.81 -11.71
CA LEU A 68 19.08 -6.22 -10.38
C LEU A 68 20.55 -5.91 -10.04
N MET A 69 20.80 -4.65 -9.70
CA MET A 69 22.15 -4.16 -9.35
C MET A 69 22.05 -3.39 -8.03
N PRO A 70 23.05 -3.53 -7.15
CA PRO A 70 23.14 -2.69 -5.97
C PRO A 70 23.30 -1.22 -6.39
N PRO A 71 22.67 -0.27 -5.67
CA PRO A 71 22.86 1.16 -5.93
C PRO A 71 24.28 1.61 -5.54
N GLU A 72 24.61 2.82 -5.90
CA GLU A 72 25.86 3.46 -5.46
C GLU A 72 25.87 3.62 -3.92
N GLY A 73 26.98 3.29 -3.30
CA GLY A 73 27.13 3.32 -1.85
C GLY A 73 27.16 4.75 -1.29
N CYS A 74 26.43 5.00 -0.20
CA CYS A 74 26.41 6.28 0.50
C CYS A 74 27.53 6.43 1.55
N GLY A 75 28.42 5.44 1.68
CA GLY A 75 29.52 5.43 2.65
C GLY A 75 29.13 5.11 4.09
N LYS A 76 27.86 4.78 4.35
CA LYS A 76 27.35 4.36 5.66
C LYS A 76 27.29 2.85 5.77
N LYS A 77 27.40 2.33 7.01
CA LYS A 77 27.37 0.89 7.31
C LYS A 77 26.31 0.58 8.34
N ALA A 78 25.57 -0.50 8.11
CA ALA A 78 24.57 -0.99 9.05
C ALA A 78 24.82 -2.45 9.42
N ALA A 79 24.71 -2.76 10.71
CA ALA A 79 24.68 -4.10 11.25
C ALA A 79 23.24 -4.47 11.61
N ILE A 80 22.78 -5.63 11.18
CA ILE A 80 21.47 -6.16 11.54
C ILE A 80 21.64 -7.50 12.22
N ILE A 81 21.10 -7.63 13.44
CA ILE A 81 21.20 -8.85 14.23
C ILE A 81 19.91 -9.65 14.05
N GLY A 82 19.98 -10.76 13.33
CA GLY A 82 18.87 -11.66 12.99
C GLY A 82 18.42 -11.55 11.53
N ALA A 83 18.48 -12.66 10.82
CA ALA A 83 18.06 -12.82 9.43
C ALA A 83 16.62 -13.37 9.30
N GLY A 84 15.71 -12.93 10.17
CA GLY A 84 14.27 -13.14 10.03
C GLY A 84 13.62 -12.12 9.08
N PRO A 85 12.28 -12.19 8.85
CA PRO A 85 11.60 -11.30 7.91
C PRO A 85 11.83 -9.80 8.14
N ALA A 86 11.87 -9.36 9.41
CA ALA A 86 12.12 -7.95 9.73
C ALA A 86 13.55 -7.53 9.38
N GLY A 87 14.55 -8.35 9.77
CA GLY A 87 15.97 -8.07 9.48
C GLY A 87 16.26 -8.10 7.97
N LEU A 88 15.75 -9.11 7.26
CA LEU A 88 15.89 -9.23 5.82
C LEU A 88 15.23 -8.04 5.08
N SER A 89 14.07 -7.60 5.55
CA SER A 89 13.39 -6.42 5.00
C SER A 89 14.19 -5.14 5.23
N ALA A 90 14.64 -4.90 6.47
CA ALA A 90 15.47 -3.73 6.78
C ALA A 90 16.77 -3.73 5.96
N ALA A 91 17.41 -4.91 5.82
CA ALA A 91 18.62 -5.07 5.02
C ALA A 91 18.41 -4.67 3.56
N TYR A 92 17.33 -5.16 2.94
CA TYR A 92 17.01 -4.83 1.56
C TYR A 92 16.79 -3.32 1.37
N PHE A 93 15.97 -2.70 2.21
CA PHE A 93 15.66 -1.28 2.05
C PHE A 93 16.82 -0.35 2.41
N LEU A 94 17.64 -0.71 3.39
CA LEU A 94 18.89 0.03 3.68
C LEU A 94 19.90 -0.09 2.52
N ALA A 95 20.10 -1.30 1.99
CA ALA A 95 20.97 -1.52 0.84
C ALA A 95 20.46 -0.77 -0.39
N ARG A 96 19.13 -0.74 -0.61
CA ARG A 96 18.49 0.06 -1.66
C ARG A 96 18.76 1.56 -1.51
N GLY A 97 18.94 2.05 -0.29
CA GLY A 97 19.37 3.42 0.03
C GLY A 97 20.89 3.63 -0.04
N GLY A 98 21.65 2.64 -0.53
CA GLY A 98 23.11 2.75 -0.68
C GLY A 98 23.92 2.46 0.59
N VAL A 99 23.29 1.96 1.67
CA VAL A 99 24.01 1.58 2.90
C VAL A 99 24.68 0.22 2.71
N ASP A 100 25.94 0.09 3.16
CA ASP A 100 26.65 -1.19 3.21
C ASP A 100 26.12 -2.01 4.40
N VAL A 101 25.36 -3.09 4.12
CA VAL A 101 24.64 -3.84 5.14
C VAL A 101 25.27 -5.21 5.38
N THR A 102 25.49 -5.52 6.68
CA THR A 102 25.82 -6.88 7.12
C THR A 102 24.75 -7.38 8.09
N VAL A 103 24.18 -8.54 7.78
CA VAL A 103 23.21 -9.24 8.62
C VAL A 103 23.92 -10.39 9.33
N PHE A 104 23.83 -10.43 10.65
CA PHE A 104 24.39 -11.48 11.49
C PHE A 104 23.26 -12.42 11.93
N GLU A 105 23.36 -13.70 11.60
CA GLU A 105 22.38 -14.73 11.98
C GLU A 105 23.07 -15.83 12.80
N LYS A 106 22.56 -16.09 13.98
CA LYS A 106 23.12 -17.11 14.90
C LYS A 106 22.97 -18.54 14.43
N ASN A 107 21.92 -18.82 13.65
CA ASN A 107 21.71 -20.16 13.07
C ASN A 107 22.52 -20.30 11.78
N ASP A 108 22.75 -21.56 11.38
CA ASP A 108 23.46 -21.88 10.14
C ASP A 108 22.71 -21.50 8.86
N VAL A 109 21.45 -21.13 8.98
CA VAL A 109 20.59 -20.72 7.85
C VAL A 109 19.74 -19.50 8.18
N ALA A 110 19.61 -18.60 7.21
CA ALA A 110 18.75 -17.41 7.30
C ALA A 110 17.25 -17.78 7.09
N GLY A 111 16.35 -16.85 7.47
CA GLY A 111 14.90 -16.99 7.32
C GLY A 111 14.13 -16.99 8.65
N GLY A 112 14.83 -17.03 9.79
CA GLY A 112 14.22 -16.95 11.11
C GLY A 112 13.13 -18.00 11.33
N ILE A 113 11.98 -17.59 11.91
CA ILE A 113 10.84 -18.47 12.19
C ILE A 113 10.21 -19.06 10.93
N VAL A 114 10.30 -18.37 9.80
CA VAL A 114 9.79 -18.88 8.52
C VAL A 114 10.55 -20.13 8.12
N ARG A 115 11.87 -20.14 8.29
CA ARG A 115 12.72 -21.31 8.02
C ARG A 115 12.55 -22.36 9.09
N SER A 116 12.83 -22.04 10.35
CA SER A 116 12.93 -23.02 11.43
C SER A 116 11.60 -23.64 11.86
N PHE A 117 10.47 -22.98 11.59
CA PHE A 117 9.15 -23.48 11.97
C PHE A 117 8.23 -23.74 10.78
N LEU A 118 7.99 -22.74 9.91
CA LEU A 118 7.02 -22.89 8.82
C LEU A 118 7.53 -23.79 7.69
N CYS A 119 8.83 -23.76 7.39
CA CYS A 119 9.46 -24.65 6.42
C CYS A 119 9.76 -26.01 7.06
N ASP A 120 10.68 -26.06 8.03
CA ASP A 120 11.30 -27.30 8.49
C ASP A 120 10.33 -28.15 9.32
N LYS A 121 9.38 -27.55 10.07
CA LYS A 121 8.44 -28.29 10.93
C LYS A 121 7.04 -28.43 10.35
N LYS A 122 6.57 -27.46 9.56
CA LYS A 122 5.19 -27.41 9.04
C LYS A 122 5.08 -27.73 7.56
N GLY A 123 6.17 -27.62 6.80
CA GLY A 123 6.15 -27.85 5.35
C GLY A 123 5.24 -26.87 4.58
N GLN A 124 4.93 -25.70 5.16
CA GLN A 124 4.05 -24.71 4.54
C GLN A 124 4.72 -23.90 3.45
N ILE A 125 6.04 -23.87 3.45
CA ILE A 125 6.86 -23.18 2.45
C ILE A 125 8.13 -24.02 2.21
N THR A 126 8.68 -23.97 1.00
CA THR A 126 9.91 -24.69 0.67
C THR A 126 11.15 -23.89 1.02
N ALA A 127 12.26 -24.60 1.26
CA ALA A 127 13.56 -23.98 1.48
C ALA A 127 14.03 -23.18 0.25
N ASP A 128 13.72 -23.65 -0.97
CA ASP A 128 14.02 -22.98 -2.23
C ASP A 128 13.31 -21.61 -2.33
N ALA A 129 12.02 -21.55 -1.98
CA ALA A 129 11.26 -20.29 -1.98
C ALA A 129 11.87 -19.24 -1.03
N ILE A 130 12.30 -19.68 0.17
CA ILE A 130 12.99 -18.79 1.12
C ILE A 130 14.35 -18.39 0.56
N GLY A 131 15.09 -19.33 -0.05
CA GLY A 131 16.39 -19.06 -0.66
C GLY A 131 16.34 -18.03 -1.78
N LYS A 132 15.29 -18.06 -2.61
CA LYS A 132 15.08 -17.08 -3.68
C LYS A 132 14.89 -15.66 -3.14
N ASP A 133 14.10 -15.48 -2.08
CA ASP A 133 13.95 -14.18 -1.44
C ASP A 133 15.28 -13.69 -0.82
N ILE A 134 16.05 -14.60 -0.19
CA ILE A 134 17.36 -14.26 0.35
C ILE A 134 18.32 -13.85 -0.77
N SER A 135 18.35 -14.60 -1.87
CA SER A 135 19.22 -14.29 -3.02
C SER A 135 18.91 -12.92 -3.67
N LEU A 136 17.64 -12.49 -3.69
CA LEU A 136 17.27 -11.13 -4.11
C LEU A 136 17.93 -10.07 -3.20
N ILE A 137 17.95 -10.32 -1.89
CA ILE A 137 18.53 -9.40 -0.92
C ILE A 137 20.07 -9.37 -1.04
N GLU A 138 20.70 -10.54 -1.17
CA GLU A 138 22.16 -10.64 -1.39
C GLU A 138 22.58 -9.97 -2.70
N LYS A 139 21.75 -10.07 -3.74
CA LYS A 139 21.99 -9.41 -5.03
C LYS A 139 22.01 -7.87 -4.91
N MET A 140 21.31 -7.31 -3.91
CA MET A 140 21.38 -5.88 -3.57
C MET A 140 22.67 -5.49 -2.84
N GLY A 141 23.63 -6.42 -2.65
CA GLY A 141 24.91 -6.17 -1.98
C GLY A 141 24.89 -6.42 -0.47
N VAL A 142 23.81 -6.96 0.07
CA VAL A 142 23.73 -7.33 1.49
C VAL A 142 24.62 -8.56 1.76
N ARG A 143 25.46 -8.48 2.79
CA ARG A 143 26.20 -9.64 3.32
C ARG A 143 25.40 -10.30 4.43
N ILE A 144 25.22 -11.62 4.37
CA ILE A 144 24.56 -12.39 5.40
C ILE A 144 25.57 -13.39 5.98
N GLU A 145 25.93 -13.20 7.25
CA GLU A 145 26.85 -14.06 8.00
C GLU A 145 26.04 -14.98 8.91
N THR A 146 25.89 -16.24 8.53
CA THR A 146 25.23 -17.29 9.31
C THR A 146 26.19 -17.94 10.31
N GLY A 147 25.65 -18.63 11.36
CA GLY A 147 26.47 -19.20 12.44
C GLY A 147 27.12 -18.14 13.31
N ARG A 148 26.68 -16.89 13.24
CA ARG A 148 27.29 -15.76 13.91
C ARG A 148 26.37 -15.16 14.97
N ASP A 149 26.57 -15.53 16.22
CA ASP A 149 25.85 -14.99 17.37
C ASP A 149 26.57 -13.75 17.91
N ILE A 150 25.93 -12.60 17.81
CA ILE A 150 26.44 -11.32 18.34
C ILE A 150 26.02 -11.21 19.81
N SER A 151 27.02 -11.32 20.69
CA SER A 151 26.81 -11.28 22.13
C SER A 151 27.39 -10.03 22.81
N ARG A 152 28.24 -9.27 22.13
CA ARG A 152 28.98 -8.13 22.68
C ARG A 152 28.89 -6.91 21.77
N ALA A 153 28.78 -5.73 22.38
CA ALA A 153 28.66 -4.46 21.67
C ALA A 153 29.89 -4.10 20.83
N ASP A 154 31.10 -4.51 21.29
CA ASP A 154 32.35 -4.23 20.59
C ASP A 154 32.48 -4.96 19.25
N GLU A 155 31.74 -6.06 19.05
CA GLU A 155 31.63 -6.75 17.74
C GLU A 155 30.94 -5.91 16.66
N LEU A 156 30.24 -4.87 17.08
CA LEU A 156 29.50 -3.94 16.22
C LEU A 156 30.24 -2.60 16.03
N ALA A 157 31.50 -2.51 16.52
CA ALA A 157 32.29 -1.33 16.31
C ALA A 157 32.57 -1.09 14.82
N GLY A 158 32.33 0.14 14.36
CA GLY A 158 32.53 0.52 12.96
C GLY A 158 31.28 0.48 12.08
N PHE A 159 30.14 0.12 12.64
CA PHE A 159 28.84 0.33 12.00
C PHE A 159 28.23 1.67 12.44
N ASP A 160 27.67 2.42 11.50
CA ASP A 160 26.96 3.67 11.79
C ASP A 160 25.58 3.41 12.42
N TYR A 161 24.94 2.28 12.04
CA TYR A 161 23.61 1.89 12.50
C TYR A 161 23.60 0.43 12.94
N VAL A 162 22.88 0.16 14.02
CA VAL A 162 22.71 -1.20 14.55
C VAL A 162 21.21 -1.47 14.76
N LEU A 163 20.71 -2.54 14.13
CA LEU A 163 19.32 -2.97 14.24
C LEU A 163 19.25 -4.36 14.87
N ALA A 164 18.35 -4.55 15.84
CA ALA A 164 18.05 -5.85 16.42
C ALA A 164 16.71 -6.38 15.88
N ALA A 165 16.77 -7.45 15.09
CA ALA A 165 15.65 -8.15 14.48
C ALA A 165 15.55 -9.60 14.99
N CYS A 166 15.81 -9.80 16.29
CA CYS A 166 16.01 -11.12 16.90
C CYS A 166 14.70 -11.87 17.24
N GLY A 167 13.53 -11.34 16.90
CA GLY A 167 12.22 -11.89 17.27
C GLY A 167 11.88 -11.69 18.76
N VAL A 168 10.73 -12.25 19.20
CA VAL A 168 10.22 -12.05 20.59
C VAL A 168 11.19 -12.50 21.67
N LYS A 169 11.97 -13.54 21.41
CA LYS A 169 12.90 -14.13 22.40
C LYS A 169 14.32 -13.59 22.28
N GLY A 170 14.55 -12.64 21.43
CA GLY A 170 15.81 -12.52 20.75
C GLY A 170 16.89 -11.65 21.33
N LEU A 171 16.73 -10.93 22.40
CA LEU A 171 17.87 -10.29 23.07
C LEU A 171 18.31 -11.08 24.31
N MET A 172 18.05 -12.38 24.33
CA MET A 172 18.29 -13.23 25.50
C MET A 172 19.65 -13.94 25.51
N GLY A 173 20.62 -13.50 24.71
CA GLY A 173 22.01 -13.96 24.84
C GLY A 173 22.82 -13.23 25.92
N GLY A 174 22.19 -12.32 26.71
CA GLY A 174 22.84 -11.61 27.80
C GLY A 174 23.15 -10.13 27.55
N ALA A 175 23.21 -9.65 26.30
CA ALA A 175 23.30 -8.23 26.00
C ALA A 175 21.92 -7.55 26.17
N LYS A 176 21.85 -6.55 27.03
CA LYS A 176 20.65 -5.72 27.14
C LYS A 176 20.66 -4.68 26.04
N PRO A 177 19.48 -4.28 25.47
CA PRO A 177 19.41 -3.19 24.50
C PRO A 177 20.07 -1.90 24.98
N ALA A 178 20.06 -1.66 26.28
CA ALA A 178 20.71 -0.50 26.92
C ALA A 178 22.25 -0.50 26.81
N ASP A 179 22.87 -1.65 26.52
CA ASP A 179 24.31 -1.79 26.44
C ASP A 179 24.87 -1.38 25.05
N ILE A 180 23.99 -1.19 24.05
CA ILE A 180 24.33 -0.83 22.66
C ILE A 180 23.74 0.55 22.36
N PRO A 181 24.56 1.62 22.37
CA PRO A 181 24.06 2.95 22.05
C PRO A 181 23.45 3.04 20.66
N GLY A 182 22.26 3.63 20.55
CA GLY A 182 21.58 3.81 19.26
C GLY A 182 20.99 2.55 18.65
N LEU A 183 20.86 1.45 19.42
CA LEU A 183 20.23 0.22 18.96
C LEU A 183 18.75 0.45 18.61
N ILE A 184 18.38 0.07 17.40
CA ILE A 184 17.00 0.11 16.89
C ILE A 184 16.43 -1.30 16.95
N VAL A 185 15.36 -1.53 17.73
CA VAL A 185 14.69 -2.83 17.80
C VAL A 185 13.55 -2.87 16.81
N ILE A 186 13.49 -3.92 15.98
CA ILE A 186 12.49 -4.10 14.93
C ILE A 186 11.83 -5.48 14.95
N GLY A 187 10.69 -5.59 14.28
CA GLY A 187 9.90 -6.80 14.15
C GLY A 187 9.25 -7.23 15.47
N ASP A 188 9.11 -8.55 15.68
CA ASP A 188 8.46 -9.12 16.87
C ASP A 188 9.08 -8.65 18.18
N GLY A 189 10.37 -8.33 18.18
CA GLY A 189 11.08 -7.78 19.35
C GLY A 189 10.58 -6.38 19.71
N HIS A 190 10.29 -5.54 18.73
CA HIS A 190 9.69 -4.22 18.89
C HIS A 190 8.27 -4.33 19.47
N TYR A 191 7.44 -5.23 18.91
CA TYR A 191 6.05 -5.39 19.37
C TYR A 191 5.90 -6.20 20.66
N GLY A 192 6.93 -6.89 21.13
CA GLY A 192 6.87 -7.76 22.30
C GLY A 192 5.98 -9.00 22.13
N LYS A 193 5.56 -9.30 20.90
CA LYS A 193 4.70 -10.44 20.54
C LYS A 193 5.00 -10.90 19.12
N THR A 194 4.62 -12.14 18.81
CA THR A 194 4.68 -12.63 17.43
C THR A 194 3.63 -11.92 16.57
N THR A 195 4.09 -11.37 15.45
CA THR A 195 3.26 -10.67 14.47
C THR A 195 3.27 -11.43 13.13
N SER A 196 2.62 -10.86 12.10
CA SER A 196 2.66 -11.44 10.76
C SER A 196 3.97 -11.09 10.04
N VAL A 197 4.33 -11.90 9.05
CA VAL A 197 5.49 -11.60 8.18
C VAL A 197 5.35 -10.24 7.50
N VAL A 198 4.13 -9.85 7.12
CA VAL A 198 3.86 -8.55 6.48
C VAL A 198 4.10 -7.38 7.44
N GLU A 199 3.71 -7.52 8.71
CA GLU A 199 4.01 -6.51 9.75
C GLU A 199 5.52 -6.40 10.01
N CYS A 200 6.23 -7.53 10.05
CA CYS A 200 7.69 -7.56 10.16
C CYS A 200 8.37 -6.84 8.98
N ILE A 201 7.90 -7.07 7.74
CA ILE A 201 8.41 -6.38 6.55
C ILE A 201 8.18 -4.88 6.66
N ALA A 202 6.97 -4.48 7.03
CA ALA A 202 6.61 -3.06 7.17
C ALA A 202 7.45 -2.37 8.25
N ASP A 203 7.74 -3.04 9.35
CA ASP A 203 8.55 -2.48 10.43
C ASP A 203 10.00 -2.31 10.01
N GLY A 204 10.59 -3.32 9.34
CA GLY A 204 11.93 -3.23 8.78
C GLY A 204 12.07 -2.11 7.75
N LYS A 205 11.04 -1.92 6.89
CA LYS A 205 10.98 -0.81 5.94
C LYS A 205 10.94 0.55 6.63
N ARG A 206 10.05 0.73 7.61
CA ARG A 206 9.95 1.98 8.39
C ARG A 206 11.26 2.34 9.08
N ALA A 207 11.93 1.36 9.66
CA ALA A 207 13.25 1.58 10.28
C ALA A 207 14.29 2.05 9.26
N ALA A 208 14.32 1.46 8.08
CA ALA A 208 15.21 1.88 7.00
C ALA A 208 14.89 3.30 6.53
N GLU A 209 13.62 3.65 6.32
CA GLU A 209 13.18 5.00 5.93
C GLU A 209 13.55 6.05 6.99
N ALA A 210 13.42 5.72 8.28
CA ALA A 210 13.81 6.60 9.37
C ALA A 210 15.32 6.83 9.40
N ILE A 211 16.14 5.80 9.16
CA ILE A 211 17.60 5.90 9.09
C ILE A 211 18.05 6.74 7.90
N LEU A 212 17.43 6.52 6.74
CA LEU A 212 17.77 7.22 5.51
C LEU A 212 17.17 8.64 5.44
N ASN A 213 16.23 8.95 6.33
CA ASN A 213 15.46 10.20 6.36
C ASN A 213 14.78 10.49 4.99
N MET A 214 14.33 9.44 4.31
CA MET A 214 13.64 9.52 3.02
C MET A 214 12.84 8.25 2.76
N PRO A 215 11.76 8.30 1.96
CA PRO A 215 11.08 7.09 1.52
C PRO A 215 12.00 6.27 0.59
N VAL A 216 12.05 4.95 0.82
CA VAL A 216 12.86 4.02 0.01
C VAL A 216 12.07 3.34 -1.11
N SER A 217 10.82 3.70 -1.26
CA SER A 217 9.98 3.20 -2.36
C SER A 217 9.24 4.35 -3.01
N VAL A 218 9.15 4.29 -4.32
CA VAL A 218 8.31 5.20 -5.12
C VAL A 218 6.94 4.55 -5.29
N ASP A 219 5.88 5.34 -5.16
CA ASP A 219 4.55 4.90 -5.54
C ASP A 219 4.45 4.95 -7.07
N THR A 220 4.41 3.77 -7.68
CA THR A 220 4.19 3.67 -9.12
C THR A 220 2.69 3.76 -9.37
N GLU A 221 2.23 4.91 -9.82
CA GLU A 221 0.86 5.05 -10.31
C GLU A 221 0.75 4.35 -11.67
N LEU A 222 0.03 3.24 -11.68
CA LEU A 222 -0.36 2.57 -12.92
C LEU A 222 -1.70 3.13 -13.37
N ALA A 223 -1.77 3.62 -14.59
CA ALA A 223 -3.03 3.99 -15.20
C ALA A 223 -3.95 2.76 -15.26
N ALA A 224 -5.15 2.91 -14.67
CA ALA A 224 -6.17 1.88 -14.78
C ALA A 224 -6.86 2.01 -16.15
N ASP A 225 -7.15 0.86 -16.78
CA ASP A 225 -8.09 0.82 -17.89
C ASP A 225 -9.51 0.91 -17.33
N GLU A 226 -9.98 2.13 -17.11
CA GLU A 226 -11.28 2.39 -16.49
C GLU A 226 -12.43 1.78 -17.29
N GLU A 227 -12.40 1.86 -18.61
CA GLU A 227 -13.46 1.30 -19.47
C GLU A 227 -13.55 -0.22 -19.31
N ALA A 228 -12.41 -0.92 -19.30
CA ALA A 228 -12.37 -2.35 -19.05
C ALA A 228 -12.85 -2.70 -17.63
N VAL A 229 -12.54 -1.88 -16.63
CA VAL A 229 -13.02 -2.07 -15.26
C VAL A 229 -14.54 -1.88 -15.18
N TYR A 230 -15.07 -0.81 -15.77
CA TYR A 230 -16.51 -0.54 -15.77
C TYR A 230 -17.32 -1.60 -16.51
N SER A 231 -16.79 -2.13 -17.62
CA SER A 231 -17.44 -3.21 -18.34
C SER A 231 -17.57 -4.51 -17.55
N GLN A 232 -16.74 -4.70 -16.52
CA GLN A 232 -16.75 -5.90 -15.66
C GLN A 232 -17.57 -5.74 -14.38
N ARG A 233 -18.01 -4.52 -14.04
CA ARG A 233 -18.80 -4.27 -12.84
C ARG A 233 -20.18 -4.89 -12.94
N GLY A 234 -20.62 -5.50 -11.85
CA GLY A 234 -21.91 -6.19 -11.79
C GLY A 234 -21.98 -7.50 -12.59
N GLN A 235 -20.92 -7.88 -13.31
CA GLN A 235 -20.89 -9.15 -14.02
C GLN A 235 -20.32 -10.26 -13.13
N LEU A 236 -21.05 -11.38 -13.01
CA LEU A 236 -20.55 -12.60 -12.40
C LEU A 236 -19.62 -13.30 -13.39
N ILE A 237 -18.39 -13.49 -13.00
CA ILE A 237 -17.38 -14.16 -13.82
C ILE A 237 -16.85 -15.35 -13.02
N MET A 238 -17.04 -16.56 -13.54
CA MET A 238 -16.48 -17.77 -12.95
C MET A 238 -14.98 -17.57 -12.68
N ALA A 239 -14.51 -17.98 -11.51
CA ALA A 239 -13.11 -17.82 -11.12
C ALA A 239 -12.20 -18.45 -12.17
N PRO A 240 -11.36 -17.67 -12.89
CA PRO A 240 -10.38 -18.21 -13.80
C PRO A 240 -9.24 -18.88 -13.01
N GLU A 241 -8.41 -19.61 -13.71
CA GLU A 241 -7.17 -20.11 -13.15
C GLU A 241 -6.31 -18.98 -12.61
N ALA A 242 -5.55 -19.26 -11.54
CA ALA A 242 -4.64 -18.29 -10.95
C ALA A 242 -3.61 -17.81 -12.00
N GLY A 243 -3.33 -16.52 -12.02
CA GLY A 243 -2.37 -15.87 -12.94
C GLY A 243 -3.01 -15.20 -14.15
N CYS A 244 -4.31 -15.36 -14.36
CA CYS A 244 -5.06 -14.65 -15.39
C CYS A 244 -6.38 -14.09 -14.85
N ASP A 245 -6.37 -13.64 -13.59
CA ASP A 245 -7.58 -13.18 -12.93
C ASP A 245 -8.08 -11.85 -13.51
N ARG A 246 -8.91 -11.95 -14.54
CA ARG A 246 -9.55 -10.82 -15.20
C ARG A 246 -10.66 -10.16 -14.38
N ARG A 247 -11.04 -10.77 -13.25
CA ARG A 247 -12.09 -10.26 -12.36
C ARG A 247 -11.63 -9.08 -11.52
N CYS A 248 -10.34 -8.74 -11.51
CA CYS A 248 -9.82 -7.61 -10.74
C CYS A 248 -10.44 -6.29 -11.20
N LEU A 249 -11.11 -5.59 -10.29
CA LEU A 249 -11.73 -4.29 -10.52
C LEU A 249 -10.81 -3.11 -10.18
N GLN A 250 -9.52 -3.35 -9.93
CA GLN A 250 -8.52 -2.32 -9.64
C GLN A 250 -9.01 -1.29 -8.60
N CYS A 251 -9.56 -1.76 -7.48
CA CYS A 251 -10.18 -0.92 -6.44
C CYS A 251 -9.20 0.02 -5.73
N ASP A 252 -7.90 -0.20 -5.90
CA ASP A 252 -6.82 0.69 -5.48
C ASP A 252 -6.72 1.94 -6.36
N ALA A 253 -7.09 1.82 -7.62
CA ALA A 253 -7.08 2.90 -8.60
C ALA A 253 -8.49 3.38 -8.94
N VAL A 254 -9.45 2.47 -9.13
CA VAL A 254 -10.83 2.76 -9.57
C VAL A 254 -11.83 2.21 -8.56
N CYS A 255 -11.93 2.84 -7.37
CA CYS A 255 -12.89 2.42 -6.37
C CYS A 255 -14.15 3.29 -6.38
N GLU A 256 -15.30 2.70 -6.70
CA GLU A 256 -16.62 3.34 -6.68
C GLU A 256 -17.64 2.53 -5.87
N VAL A 257 -17.21 1.70 -4.93
CA VAL A 257 -18.12 0.86 -4.12
C VAL A 257 -19.22 1.69 -3.45
N CYS A 258 -18.91 2.88 -2.97
CA CYS A 258 -19.88 3.76 -2.31
C CYS A 258 -21.01 4.21 -3.25
N THR A 259 -20.80 4.26 -4.56
CA THR A 259 -21.86 4.58 -5.54
C THR A 259 -22.77 3.37 -5.80
N GLU A 260 -22.20 2.16 -5.76
CA GLU A 260 -22.93 0.92 -6.03
C GLU A 260 -23.83 0.52 -4.84
N VAL A 261 -23.31 0.64 -3.61
CA VAL A 261 -24.01 0.20 -2.39
C VAL A 261 -25.00 1.23 -1.84
N CYS A 262 -25.04 2.44 -2.38
CA CYS A 262 -25.95 3.48 -1.92
C CYS A 262 -27.38 3.22 -2.43
N PRO A 263 -28.36 2.88 -1.55
CA PRO A 263 -29.72 2.58 -1.98
C PRO A 263 -30.43 3.80 -2.58
N ASN A 264 -30.05 5.00 -2.13
CA ASN A 264 -30.65 6.27 -2.57
C ASN A 264 -29.87 6.95 -3.70
N ARG A 265 -28.81 6.33 -4.22
CA ARG A 265 -27.93 6.93 -5.25
C ARG A 265 -27.35 8.29 -4.85
N ALA A 266 -27.16 8.51 -3.54
CA ALA A 266 -26.61 9.75 -3.03
C ALA A 266 -25.09 9.92 -3.32
N ASN A 267 -24.38 8.87 -3.69
CA ASN A 267 -23.01 8.99 -4.16
C ASN A 267 -22.96 8.77 -5.68
N MET A 268 -22.25 9.63 -6.37
CA MET A 268 -22.14 9.59 -7.83
C MET A 268 -20.68 9.76 -8.27
N ALA A 269 -20.24 8.95 -9.22
CA ALA A 269 -18.93 9.06 -9.85
C ALA A 269 -19.02 9.95 -11.09
N VAL A 270 -18.21 11.00 -11.13
CA VAL A 270 -18.17 12.01 -12.18
C VAL A 270 -16.84 11.95 -12.91
N PRO A 271 -16.79 11.64 -14.20
CA PRO A 271 -15.59 11.80 -15.02
C PRO A 271 -15.29 13.29 -15.17
N VAL A 272 -14.06 13.69 -14.84
CA VAL A 272 -13.62 15.08 -14.92
C VAL A 272 -12.49 15.19 -15.94
N PRO A 273 -12.63 16.02 -16.99
CA PRO A 273 -11.59 16.16 -18.01
C PRO A 273 -10.23 16.58 -17.41
N GLY A 274 -9.19 15.80 -17.73
CA GLY A 274 -7.83 16.05 -17.25
C GLY A 274 -7.54 15.58 -15.82
N LEU A 275 -8.45 14.82 -15.19
CA LEU A 275 -8.16 14.01 -14.00
C LEU A 275 -8.08 12.53 -14.38
N LEU A 276 -7.18 11.82 -13.70
CA LEU A 276 -6.91 10.40 -13.98
C LEU A 276 -8.11 9.50 -13.63
N HIS A 277 -8.82 9.84 -12.55
CA HIS A 277 -9.92 9.02 -12.02
C HIS A 277 -11.20 9.84 -11.90
N ARG A 278 -12.35 9.15 -12.02
CA ARG A 278 -13.64 9.76 -11.71
C ARG A 278 -13.65 10.26 -10.28
N GLN A 279 -14.27 11.39 -10.07
CA GLN A 279 -14.43 12.00 -8.76
C GLN A 279 -15.77 11.56 -8.15
N ILE A 280 -15.75 11.14 -6.91
CA ILE A 280 -16.98 10.80 -6.21
C ILE A 280 -17.52 12.04 -5.54
N ILE A 281 -18.76 12.40 -5.86
CA ILE A 281 -19.52 13.44 -5.17
C ILE A 281 -20.62 12.81 -4.30
N HIS A 282 -21.01 13.53 -3.26
CA HIS A 282 -22.12 13.19 -2.40
C HIS A 282 -23.27 14.17 -2.59
N LEU A 283 -24.48 13.66 -2.81
CA LEU A 283 -25.70 14.46 -2.97
C LEU A 283 -26.45 14.45 -1.65
N ASP A 284 -26.34 15.53 -0.88
CA ASP A 284 -26.92 15.66 0.46
C ASP A 284 -28.42 15.37 0.46
N ALA A 285 -29.16 15.98 -0.42
CA ALA A 285 -30.63 15.85 -0.52
C ALA A 285 -31.13 14.42 -0.80
N LEU A 286 -30.28 13.51 -1.23
CA LEU A 286 -30.62 12.11 -1.45
C LEU A 286 -30.16 11.19 -0.33
N CYS A 287 -29.31 11.68 0.57
CA CYS A 287 -28.74 10.88 1.64
C CYS A 287 -29.71 10.78 2.84
N ASN A 288 -29.86 9.56 3.35
CA ASN A 288 -30.56 9.30 4.61
C ASN A 288 -29.63 8.81 5.72
N GLU A 289 -28.32 8.99 5.54
CA GLU A 289 -27.27 8.58 6.48
C GLU A 289 -27.33 7.11 6.93
N CYS A 290 -27.79 6.20 6.06
CA CYS A 290 -27.91 4.79 6.40
C CYS A 290 -26.59 4.06 6.71
N GLY A 291 -25.44 4.67 6.37
CA GLY A 291 -24.11 4.15 6.65
C GLY A 291 -23.61 3.04 5.73
N ASN A 292 -24.39 2.59 4.74
CA ASN A 292 -23.95 1.52 3.82
C ASN A 292 -22.63 1.84 3.13
N CYS A 293 -22.47 3.05 2.59
CA CYS A 293 -21.25 3.46 1.92
C CYS A 293 -20.00 3.41 2.82
N ARG A 294 -20.18 3.63 4.14
CA ARG A 294 -19.12 3.46 5.14
C ARG A 294 -18.84 1.99 5.42
N SER A 295 -19.90 1.20 5.64
CA SER A 295 -19.78 -0.24 5.98
C SER A 295 -19.09 -1.04 4.90
N PHE A 296 -19.31 -0.68 3.63
CA PHE A 296 -18.72 -1.36 2.47
C PHE A 296 -17.44 -0.66 1.94
N CYS A 297 -16.98 0.41 2.57
CA CYS A 297 -15.78 1.11 2.13
C CYS A 297 -14.51 0.28 2.42
N PRO A 298 -13.75 -0.18 1.40
CA PRO A 298 -12.53 -0.95 1.62
C PRO A 298 -11.40 -0.10 2.22
N TRP A 299 -11.53 1.23 2.15
CA TRP A 299 -10.58 2.21 2.69
C TRP A 299 -10.94 2.71 4.10
N GLN A 300 -11.97 2.13 4.73
CA GLN A 300 -12.46 2.54 6.06
C GLN A 300 -12.91 4.02 6.14
N GLY A 301 -13.22 4.62 5.01
CA GLY A 301 -13.75 5.99 4.92
C GLY A 301 -15.25 6.05 5.22
N ALA A 302 -15.76 7.28 5.32
CA ALA A 302 -17.18 7.59 5.43
C ALA A 302 -17.64 8.45 4.22
N PRO A 303 -17.83 7.86 3.03
CA PRO A 303 -18.05 8.63 1.80
C PRO A 303 -19.15 9.69 1.88
N TYR A 304 -20.20 9.45 2.67
CA TYR A 304 -21.27 10.41 2.90
C TYR A 304 -20.84 11.65 3.75
N LYS A 305 -19.61 11.62 4.31
CA LYS A 305 -18.99 12.74 5.04
C LYS A 305 -17.69 13.23 4.38
N ASP A 306 -16.93 12.30 3.79
CA ASP A 306 -15.58 12.59 3.32
C ASP A 306 -15.55 13.11 1.87
N LYS A 307 -16.60 12.84 1.08
CA LYS A 307 -16.66 13.24 -0.33
C LYS A 307 -17.24 14.65 -0.49
N LEU A 308 -16.84 15.33 -1.57
CA LEU A 308 -17.39 16.65 -1.86
C LEU A 308 -18.91 16.59 -1.93
N THR A 309 -19.58 17.27 -1.01
CA THR A 309 -21.03 17.24 -0.87
C THR A 309 -21.67 18.34 -1.70
N VAL A 310 -22.68 18.03 -2.49
CA VAL A 310 -23.50 18.97 -3.21
C VAL A 310 -24.75 19.29 -2.36
N PHE A 311 -24.84 20.51 -1.88
CA PHE A 311 -25.96 21.02 -1.09
C PHE A 311 -26.98 21.73 -1.98
N ARG A 312 -28.26 21.60 -1.65
CA ARG A 312 -29.35 22.32 -2.35
C ARG A 312 -29.64 23.68 -1.76
N THR A 313 -29.51 23.82 -0.45
CA THR A 313 -29.81 25.08 0.22
C THR A 313 -28.68 25.52 1.14
N GLY A 314 -28.65 26.82 1.47
CA GLY A 314 -27.72 27.35 2.45
C GLY A 314 -27.93 26.71 3.85
N ALA A 315 -29.18 26.43 4.21
CA ALA A 315 -29.51 25.79 5.47
C ALA A 315 -28.92 24.38 5.57
N ASP A 316 -29.04 23.57 4.51
CA ASP A 316 -28.44 22.21 4.47
C ASP A 316 -26.91 22.30 4.63
N MET A 317 -26.28 23.25 3.94
CA MET A 317 -24.85 23.46 4.04
C MET A 317 -24.46 23.92 5.46
N ASP A 318 -25.21 24.80 6.08
CA ASP A 318 -24.92 25.36 7.42
C ASP A 318 -25.14 24.31 8.52
N ASP A 319 -26.07 23.35 8.33
CA ASP A 319 -26.34 22.23 9.25
C ASP A 319 -25.34 21.08 9.12
N SER A 320 -24.47 21.11 8.12
CA SER A 320 -23.46 20.09 7.85
C SER A 320 -22.04 20.62 8.08
N THR A 321 -21.13 19.72 8.43
CA THR A 321 -19.67 19.99 8.50
C THR A 321 -18.90 19.44 7.29
N ASN A 322 -19.58 18.77 6.35
CA ASN A 322 -18.94 18.14 5.21
C ASN A 322 -18.24 19.15 4.30
N PRO A 323 -17.12 18.79 3.65
CA PRO A 323 -16.64 19.56 2.52
C PRO A 323 -17.71 19.57 1.42
N GLY A 324 -17.93 20.69 0.78
CA GLY A 324 -19.00 20.72 -0.20
C GLY A 324 -19.20 22.03 -0.93
N ILE A 325 -20.17 22.02 -1.82
CA ILE A 325 -20.50 23.12 -2.72
C ILE A 325 -22.00 23.41 -2.69
N LEU A 326 -22.32 24.68 -2.84
CA LEU A 326 -23.68 25.20 -3.03
C LEU A 326 -23.68 26.18 -4.19
N LEU A 327 -24.51 25.95 -5.20
CA LEU A 327 -24.73 26.89 -6.28
C LEU A 327 -25.59 28.04 -5.77
N VAL A 328 -25.01 29.27 -5.69
CA VAL A 328 -25.71 30.44 -5.15
C VAL A 328 -26.28 31.36 -6.23
N GLN A 329 -25.66 31.39 -7.41
CA GLN A 329 -26.12 32.17 -8.56
C GLN A 329 -26.02 31.34 -9.85
N PRO A 330 -27.12 30.73 -10.27
CA PRO A 330 -27.16 29.86 -11.46
C PRO A 330 -26.72 30.55 -12.73
N GLU A 331 -27.09 31.81 -12.89
CA GLU A 331 -26.85 32.59 -14.11
C GLU A 331 -25.36 32.90 -14.33
N THR A 332 -24.60 32.99 -13.24
CA THR A 332 -23.16 33.28 -13.28
C THR A 332 -22.28 32.09 -12.96
N GLY A 333 -22.87 30.98 -12.56
CA GLY A 333 -22.11 29.82 -12.07
C GLY A 333 -21.31 30.07 -10.80
N ARG A 334 -21.88 30.90 -9.89
CA ARG A 334 -21.22 31.23 -8.62
C ARG A 334 -21.58 30.23 -7.54
N PHE A 335 -20.54 29.65 -6.91
CA PHE A 335 -20.63 28.68 -5.85
C PHE A 335 -20.09 29.21 -4.54
N ARG A 336 -20.74 28.81 -3.43
CA ARG A 336 -20.16 28.80 -2.11
C ARG A 336 -19.51 27.45 -1.91
N VAL A 337 -18.24 27.42 -1.45
CA VAL A 337 -17.45 26.21 -1.33
C VAL A 337 -16.89 26.10 0.07
N ARG A 338 -17.04 24.94 0.69
CA ARG A 338 -16.41 24.58 1.96
C ARG A 338 -15.37 23.50 1.73
N MET A 339 -14.10 23.81 2.03
CA MET A 339 -12.99 22.84 2.01
C MET A 339 -12.14 23.07 3.27
N ASP A 340 -11.74 21.99 3.92
CA ASP A 340 -10.90 22.02 5.14
C ASP A 340 -11.43 22.97 6.24
N GLY A 341 -12.76 23.05 6.37
CA GLY A 341 -13.44 23.95 7.31
C GLY A 341 -13.47 25.42 6.90
N MET A 342 -12.84 25.80 5.79
CA MET A 342 -12.85 27.17 5.28
C MET A 342 -13.96 27.37 4.24
N MET A 343 -14.59 28.54 4.31
CA MET A 343 -15.59 28.96 3.33
C MET A 343 -14.96 29.91 2.31
N THR A 344 -15.19 29.64 1.02
CA THR A 344 -14.77 30.50 -0.07
C THR A 344 -15.84 30.57 -1.14
N GLU A 345 -15.67 31.46 -2.09
CA GLU A 345 -16.53 31.57 -3.28
C GLU A 345 -15.73 31.19 -4.53
N TYR A 346 -16.41 30.60 -5.47
CA TYR A 346 -15.85 30.25 -6.76
C TYR A 346 -16.87 30.54 -7.87
N THR A 347 -16.40 31.13 -8.94
CA THR A 347 -17.22 31.41 -10.14
C THR A 347 -16.63 30.63 -11.33
N VAL A 348 -17.43 29.84 -12.00
CA VAL A 348 -17.04 29.06 -13.17
C VAL A 348 -16.50 29.96 -14.27
N GLY A 349 -15.30 29.67 -14.78
CA GLY A 349 -14.65 30.49 -15.82
C GLY A 349 -14.19 31.88 -15.37
N GLY A 350 -14.22 32.17 -14.06
CA GLY A 350 -13.73 33.46 -13.50
C GLY A 350 -12.22 33.58 -13.67
N SER A 351 -11.78 34.82 -13.89
CA SER A 351 -10.36 35.19 -14.07
C SER A 351 -9.62 35.47 -12.77
N GLU A 352 -10.31 35.49 -11.62
CA GLU A 352 -9.70 35.78 -10.33
C GLU A 352 -8.92 34.57 -9.78
N PRO A 353 -7.80 34.81 -9.08
CA PRO A 353 -7.07 33.75 -8.40
C PRO A 353 -7.98 33.01 -7.40
N SER A 354 -8.15 31.71 -7.58
CA SER A 354 -8.94 30.88 -6.65
C SER A 354 -8.04 30.27 -5.58
N LEU A 355 -8.52 30.24 -4.33
CA LEU A 355 -7.89 29.50 -3.23
C LEU A 355 -8.11 27.99 -3.34
N LEU A 356 -8.98 27.54 -4.28
CA LEU A 356 -9.28 26.14 -4.50
C LEU A 356 -8.20 25.46 -5.34
N GLU A 357 -7.87 24.23 -4.98
CA GLU A 357 -6.99 23.37 -5.78
C GLU A 357 -7.58 23.11 -7.17
N GLU A 358 -6.70 22.91 -8.15
CA GLU A 358 -7.10 22.70 -9.55
C GLU A 358 -8.09 21.54 -9.74
N PRO A 359 -7.92 20.34 -9.10
CA PRO A 359 -8.87 19.25 -9.23
C PRO A 359 -10.29 19.61 -8.77
N VAL A 360 -10.42 20.37 -7.67
CA VAL A 360 -11.72 20.81 -7.15
C VAL A 360 -12.39 21.78 -8.10
N ARG A 361 -11.64 22.74 -8.66
CA ARG A 361 -12.15 23.70 -9.65
C ARG A 361 -12.66 22.96 -10.89
N LYS A 362 -11.86 22.03 -11.44
CA LYS A 362 -12.25 21.23 -12.61
C LYS A 362 -13.53 20.41 -12.35
N LEU A 363 -13.65 19.86 -11.14
CA LEU A 363 -14.87 19.14 -10.74
C LEU A 363 -16.08 20.05 -10.71
N ILE A 364 -15.99 21.25 -10.10
CA ILE A 364 -17.10 22.22 -10.04
C ILE A 364 -17.48 22.68 -11.45
N ASP A 365 -16.51 23.00 -12.29
CA ASP A 365 -16.73 23.40 -13.68
C ASP A 365 -17.46 22.29 -14.47
N THR A 366 -17.03 21.05 -14.28
CA THR A 366 -17.66 19.86 -14.92
C THR A 366 -19.08 19.68 -14.42
N LEU A 367 -19.33 19.79 -13.11
CA LEU A 367 -20.66 19.69 -12.53
C LEU A 367 -21.60 20.75 -13.08
N PHE A 368 -21.13 21.97 -13.16
CA PHE A 368 -21.93 23.09 -13.67
C PHE A 368 -22.28 22.91 -15.16
N LYS A 369 -21.31 22.49 -15.96
CA LYS A 369 -21.45 22.36 -17.42
C LYS A 369 -22.24 21.13 -17.83
N ASP A 370 -21.87 19.96 -17.28
CA ASP A 370 -22.30 18.65 -17.83
C ASP A 370 -23.26 17.92 -16.89
N TYR A 371 -23.33 18.31 -15.61
CA TYR A 371 -24.12 17.65 -14.56
C TYR A 371 -24.99 18.64 -13.78
N SER A 372 -25.41 19.73 -14.40
CA SER A 372 -26.19 20.79 -13.73
C SER A 372 -27.45 20.29 -13.02
N TYR A 373 -28.03 19.16 -13.47
CA TYR A 373 -29.21 18.55 -12.86
C TYR A 373 -28.98 18.05 -11.41
N VAL A 374 -27.75 17.90 -10.95
CA VAL A 374 -27.47 17.51 -9.54
C VAL A 374 -27.35 18.75 -8.63
N LEU A 375 -27.32 19.93 -9.18
CA LEU A 375 -27.11 21.19 -8.47
C LEU A 375 -28.44 21.88 -8.04
N TRP A 376 -29.58 21.35 -8.47
CA TRP A 376 -30.93 21.89 -8.20
C TRP A 376 -31.74 21.11 -7.16
#